data_a8a7628396ef1659bbed3ad18705cef4
#
_entry.id   a8a7628396ef1659bbed3ad18705cef4
#
_cell.length_a   1.000
_cell.length_b   1.000
_cell.length_c   1.000
_cell.angle_alpha   90.00
_cell.angle_beta   90.00
_cell.angle_gamma   90.00
#
_symmetry.space_group_name_H-M   'P 1'
#
loop_
_entity.id
_entity.type
_entity.pdbx_description
1 polymer ?
#
loop_
_entity_poly.entity_id
_entity_poly.type
_entity_poly.pdbx_seq_one_letter_code
_entity_poly.pdbx_strand_id
1 'polypeptide(L)'
;MKGKNAKRLRQTIAFAADNSLYLETLFLAICRAIYKHQGETIAFRLNATSDIMWENLTFNLSPDVADFAQYKFGVKVNAGKYDNILEVFVDHNVVFYDYTKLKRNWQKCRDLNYHLTVSFDGHDNIKNHKIVADGIKNGVNVAAAFNIK
;
A
#
# COMPACT_ATOMS: atom_id res chain seq x y z
N MET A 1 -11.94 1.08 22.96
CA MET A 1 -12.13 1.39 21.54
C MET A 1 -11.78 2.83 21.10
N LYS A 2 -11.73 3.81 22.00
CA LYS A 2 -11.45 5.24 21.66
C LYS A 2 -10.03 5.51 21.08
N GLY A 3 -9.00 4.77 21.47
CA GLY A 3 -7.61 5.05 21.04
C GLY A 3 -7.26 4.68 19.60
N LYS A 4 -7.85 3.62 19.03
CA LYS A 4 -7.55 3.16 17.66
C LYS A 4 -8.08 4.13 16.59
N ASN A 5 -9.26 4.70 16.80
CA ASN A 5 -9.85 5.66 15.87
C ASN A 5 -9.09 7.00 15.87
N ALA A 6 -8.62 7.46 17.04
CA ALA A 6 -7.82 8.67 17.15
C ALA A 6 -6.47 8.55 16.41
N LYS A 7 -5.79 7.39 16.49
CA LYS A 7 -4.55 7.15 15.74
C LYS A 7 -4.78 7.20 14.23
N ARG A 8 -5.83 6.53 13.76
CA ARG A 8 -6.19 6.51 12.32
C ARG A 8 -6.51 7.91 11.79
N LEU A 9 -7.30 8.68 12.55
CA LEU A 9 -7.63 10.04 12.18
C LEU A 9 -6.37 10.92 12.08
N ARG A 10 -5.43 10.81 13.03
CA ARG A 10 -4.15 11.53 12.97
C ARG A 10 -3.34 11.17 11.73
N GLN A 11 -3.28 9.90 11.35
CA GLN A 11 -2.58 9.45 10.14
C GLN A 11 -3.24 10.02 8.87
N THR A 12 -4.57 10.02 8.80
CA THR A 12 -5.31 10.61 7.66
C THR A 12 -5.08 12.12 7.58
N ILE A 13 -5.10 12.82 8.72
CA ILE A 13 -4.82 14.26 8.77
C ILE A 13 -3.38 14.55 8.35
N ALA A 14 -2.41 13.79 8.85
CA ALA A 14 -1.01 13.95 8.47
C ALA A 14 -0.78 13.75 6.97
N PHE A 15 -1.40 12.72 6.38
CA PHE A 15 -1.36 12.46 4.93
C PHE A 15 -2.00 13.61 4.13
N ALA A 16 -3.12 14.15 4.60
CA ALA A 16 -3.81 15.25 3.92
C ALA A 16 -3.08 16.60 4.05
N ALA A 17 -2.36 16.82 5.15
CA ALA A 17 -1.63 18.04 5.41
C ALA A 17 -0.32 18.13 4.63
N ASP A 18 0.44 17.03 4.58
CA ASP A 18 1.69 16.93 3.83
C ASP A 18 1.93 15.47 3.42
N ASN A 19 1.51 15.13 2.20
CA ASN A 19 1.67 13.77 1.70
C ASN A 19 3.14 13.43 1.40
N SER A 20 3.99 14.41 1.08
CA SER A 20 5.41 14.19 0.82
C SER A 20 6.13 13.72 2.08
N LEU A 21 5.98 14.46 3.18
CA LEU A 21 6.54 14.09 4.48
C LEU A 21 5.97 12.74 4.98
N TYR A 22 4.68 12.52 4.75
CA TYR A 22 4.04 11.23 5.10
C TYR A 22 4.66 10.06 4.33
N LEU A 23 4.86 10.22 3.02
CA LEU A 23 5.44 9.18 2.16
C LEU A 23 6.91 8.90 2.50
N GLU A 24 7.71 9.92 2.81
CA GLU A 24 9.09 9.71 3.29
C GLU A 24 9.12 9.01 4.65
N THR A 25 8.21 9.34 5.55
CA THR A 25 8.06 8.66 6.85
C THR A 25 7.67 7.20 6.66
N LEU A 26 6.75 6.90 5.74
CA LEU A 26 6.36 5.54 5.37
C LEU A 26 7.53 4.77 4.76
N PHE A 27 8.27 5.40 3.84
CA PHE A 27 9.48 4.84 3.25
C PHE A 27 10.49 4.41 4.32
N LEU A 28 10.81 5.30 5.26
CA LEU A 28 11.74 4.98 6.37
C LEU A 28 11.20 3.88 7.28
N ALA A 29 9.89 3.82 7.51
CA ALA A 29 9.28 2.74 8.30
C ALA A 29 9.43 1.38 7.61
N ILE A 30 9.29 1.31 6.27
CA ILE A 30 9.53 0.11 5.47
C ILE A 30 11.02 -0.28 5.52
N CYS A 31 11.94 0.67 5.30
CA CYS A 31 13.38 0.44 5.39
C CYS A 31 13.78 -0.12 6.76
N ARG A 32 13.21 0.43 7.83
CA ARG A 32 13.44 -0.09 9.19
C ARG A 32 12.95 -1.52 9.37
N ALA A 33 11.82 -1.89 8.76
CA ALA A 33 11.32 -3.25 8.83
C ALA A 33 12.22 -4.21 8.04
N ILE A 34 12.68 -3.85 6.84
CA ILE A 34 13.66 -4.60 6.06
C ILE A 34 14.91 -4.87 6.91
N TYR A 35 15.44 -3.84 7.56
CA TYR A 35 16.62 -3.98 8.43
C TYR A 35 16.39 -4.93 9.60
N LYS A 36 15.20 -4.92 10.21
CA LYS A 36 14.87 -5.79 11.36
C LYS A 36 14.62 -7.24 10.97
N HIS A 37 14.19 -7.51 9.77
CA HIS A 37 13.77 -8.82 9.27
C HIS A 37 14.60 -9.27 8.08
N GLN A 38 15.92 -9.10 8.18
CA GLN A 38 16.86 -9.49 7.13
C GLN A 38 16.71 -10.97 6.77
N GLY A 39 16.57 -11.23 5.46
CA GLY A 39 16.40 -12.58 4.94
C GLY A 39 14.93 -13.10 4.92
N GLU A 40 13.99 -12.34 5.47
CA GLU A 40 12.56 -12.67 5.43
C GLU A 40 11.83 -11.85 4.37
N THR A 41 10.76 -12.40 3.81
CA THR A 41 9.81 -11.63 3.02
C THR A 41 8.84 -10.88 3.94
N ILE A 42 8.75 -9.58 3.78
CA ILE A 42 7.91 -8.73 4.64
C ILE A 42 6.67 -8.32 3.89
N ALA A 43 5.50 -8.51 4.50
CA ALA A 43 4.22 -8.09 3.95
C ALA A 43 3.69 -6.83 4.64
N PHE A 44 3.38 -5.79 3.84
CA PHE A 44 2.79 -4.55 4.33
C PHE A 44 1.37 -4.38 3.85
N ARG A 45 0.46 -4.10 4.79
CA ARG A 45 -0.87 -3.62 4.48
C ARG A 45 -0.88 -2.09 4.55
N LEU A 46 -1.08 -1.44 3.40
CA LEU A 46 -1.00 0.02 3.30
C LEU A 46 -2.31 0.72 3.69
N ASN A 47 -3.46 0.17 3.27
CA ASN A 47 -4.78 0.71 3.58
C ASN A 47 -5.42 -0.04 4.75
N ALA A 48 -5.54 0.61 5.91
CA ALA A 48 -6.28 0.02 7.04
C ALA A 48 -7.78 0.34 6.98
N THR A 49 -8.15 1.55 6.54
CA THR A 49 -9.52 2.07 6.51
C THR A 49 -9.81 3.01 5.34
N SER A 50 -8.80 3.33 4.55
CA SER A 50 -8.87 4.11 3.30
C SER A 50 -8.77 3.17 2.11
N ASP A 51 -9.08 3.67 0.93
CA ASP A 51 -8.88 2.96 -0.34
C ASP A 51 -8.00 3.83 -1.26
N ILE A 52 -6.82 4.22 -0.72
CA ILE A 52 -5.84 5.02 -1.43
C ILE A 52 -5.25 4.17 -2.56
N MET A 53 -5.18 4.77 -3.75
CA MET A 53 -4.55 4.16 -4.93
C MET A 53 -3.04 4.44 -4.89
N TRP A 54 -2.31 3.70 -4.07
CA TRP A 54 -0.87 3.88 -3.86
C TRP A 54 -0.06 3.80 -5.14
N GLU A 55 -0.49 2.97 -6.10
CA GLU A 55 0.12 2.82 -7.41
C GLU A 55 0.05 4.06 -8.30
N ASN A 56 -0.74 5.07 -7.90
CA ASN A 56 -0.94 6.32 -8.63
C ASN A 56 -0.42 7.55 -7.87
N LEU A 57 0.17 7.36 -6.68
CA LEU A 57 0.71 8.44 -5.87
C LEU A 57 2.19 8.65 -6.17
N THR A 58 2.51 9.75 -6.84
CA THR A 58 3.91 10.14 -7.07
C THR A 58 4.66 10.28 -5.75
N PHE A 59 5.85 9.71 -5.69
CA PHE A 59 6.74 9.77 -4.55
C PHE A 59 8.04 10.49 -4.91
N ASN A 60 8.38 11.53 -4.17
CA ASN A 60 9.66 12.21 -4.27
C ASN A 60 10.51 11.84 -3.05
N LEU A 61 11.62 11.17 -3.28
CA LEU A 61 12.58 10.80 -2.23
C LEU A 61 13.70 11.81 -2.20
N SER A 62 13.83 12.52 -1.10
CA SER A 62 14.92 13.49 -0.90
C SER A 62 16.28 12.80 -0.73
N PRO A 63 17.39 13.46 -1.13
CA PRO A 63 18.74 12.92 -0.93
C PRO A 63 19.04 12.58 0.51
N ASP A 64 18.70 13.46 1.45
CA ASP A 64 18.98 13.26 2.87
C ASP A 64 18.28 12.02 3.43
N VAL A 65 17.04 11.75 3.00
CA VAL A 65 16.27 10.57 3.42
C VAL A 65 16.83 9.30 2.79
N ALA A 66 17.24 9.36 1.51
CA ALA A 66 17.88 8.23 0.84
C ALA A 66 19.22 7.86 1.51
N ASP A 67 20.06 8.85 1.78
CA ASP A 67 21.36 8.67 2.47
C ASP A 67 21.16 8.13 3.88
N PHE A 68 20.17 8.64 4.61
CA PHE A 68 19.82 8.14 5.93
C PHE A 68 19.37 6.67 5.89
N ALA A 69 18.54 6.29 4.92
CA ALA A 69 18.07 4.92 4.76
C ALA A 69 19.24 3.96 4.47
N GLN A 70 20.16 4.36 3.60
CA GLN A 70 21.37 3.57 3.32
C GLN A 70 22.27 3.46 4.55
N TYR A 71 22.58 4.57 5.20
CA TYR A 71 23.45 4.59 6.38
C TYR A 71 22.87 3.80 7.55
N LYS A 72 21.58 4.02 7.85
CA LYS A 72 20.96 3.47 9.07
C LYS A 72 20.40 2.06 8.90
N PHE A 73 19.91 1.74 7.71
CA PHE A 73 19.18 0.50 7.46
C PHE A 73 19.83 -0.38 6.38
N GLY A 74 20.87 0.10 5.71
CA GLY A 74 21.52 -0.64 4.62
C GLY A 74 20.65 -0.74 3.35
N VAL A 75 19.55 0.01 3.27
CA VAL A 75 18.64 0.01 2.11
C VAL A 75 19.12 1.05 1.11
N LYS A 76 19.69 0.56 0.00
CA LYS A 76 20.26 1.41 -1.05
C LYS A 76 19.20 1.76 -2.08
N VAL A 77 18.83 3.04 -2.17
CA VAL A 77 17.87 3.60 -3.12
C VAL A 77 18.39 4.93 -3.63
N ASN A 78 18.10 5.24 -4.87
CA ASN A 78 18.47 6.54 -5.43
C ASN A 78 17.45 7.61 -4.99
N ALA A 79 17.92 8.79 -4.63
CA ALA A 79 17.05 9.95 -4.47
C ALA A 79 16.43 10.35 -5.81
N GLY A 80 15.22 10.88 -5.80
CA GLY A 80 14.56 11.33 -7.02
C GLY A 80 13.05 11.12 -7.00
N LYS A 81 12.46 11.31 -8.18
CA LYS A 81 11.03 11.17 -8.40
C LYS A 81 10.71 9.76 -8.90
N TYR A 82 9.76 9.11 -8.25
CA TYR A 82 9.18 7.82 -8.60
C TYR A 82 7.71 7.99 -8.95
N ASP A 83 7.17 7.14 -9.80
CA ASP A 83 5.75 7.13 -10.13
C ASP A 83 4.89 6.79 -8.91
N ASN A 84 5.46 6.00 -7.99
CA ASN A 84 4.84 5.70 -6.69
C ASN A 84 5.88 5.10 -5.71
N ILE A 85 5.53 5.06 -4.41
CA ILE A 85 6.41 4.52 -3.37
C ILE A 85 6.65 3.00 -3.50
N LEU A 86 5.74 2.25 -4.12
CA LEU A 86 5.85 0.79 -4.26
C LEU A 86 7.01 0.43 -5.18
N GLU A 87 7.22 1.24 -6.24
CA GLU A 87 8.28 1.05 -7.23
C GLU A 87 9.66 0.98 -6.60
N VAL A 88 9.87 1.73 -5.52
CA VAL A 88 11.15 1.77 -4.79
C VAL A 88 11.53 0.41 -4.20
N PHE A 89 10.54 -0.44 -3.93
CA PHE A 89 10.74 -1.71 -3.22
C PHE A 89 10.55 -2.97 -4.07
N VAL A 90 10.41 -2.83 -5.40
CA VAL A 90 10.18 -3.97 -6.31
C VAL A 90 11.31 -4.99 -6.23
N ASP A 91 12.56 -4.52 -6.10
CA ASP A 91 13.75 -5.39 -5.99
C ASP A 91 14.11 -5.80 -4.55
N HIS A 92 13.24 -5.45 -3.59
CA HIS A 92 13.40 -5.85 -2.19
C HIS A 92 12.41 -6.97 -1.82
N ASN A 93 12.72 -7.73 -0.77
CA ASN A 93 11.83 -8.78 -0.26
C ASN A 93 10.60 -8.19 0.47
N VAL A 94 9.88 -7.31 -0.23
CA VAL A 94 8.70 -6.61 0.28
C VAL A 94 7.51 -6.92 -0.60
N VAL A 95 6.42 -7.28 0.02
CA VAL A 95 5.12 -7.52 -0.61
C VAL A 95 4.11 -6.56 -0.02
N PHE A 96 3.38 -5.87 -0.87
CA PHE A 96 2.27 -5.03 -0.44
C PHE A 96 0.95 -5.75 -0.67
N TYR A 97 -0.01 -5.55 0.23
CA TYR A 97 -1.34 -6.12 0.06
C TYR A 97 -2.41 -5.21 0.64
N ASP A 98 -3.60 -5.25 0.04
CA ASP A 98 -4.77 -4.53 0.52
C ASP A 98 -6.08 -5.14 0.05
N TYR A 99 -7.16 -4.67 0.68
CA TYR A 99 -8.53 -4.91 0.23
C TYR A 99 -9.06 -3.63 -0.44
N THR A 100 -9.75 -3.78 -1.55
CA THR A 100 -10.29 -2.64 -2.29
C THR A 100 -11.74 -2.87 -2.74
N LYS A 101 -12.51 -1.80 -2.83
CA LYS A 101 -13.82 -1.76 -3.49
C LYS A 101 -13.79 -0.94 -4.78
N LEU A 102 -12.61 -0.46 -5.16
CA LEU A 102 -12.39 0.35 -6.34
C LEU A 102 -11.81 -0.49 -7.48
N LYS A 103 -12.16 -0.10 -8.70
CA LYS A 103 -11.47 -0.60 -9.88
C LYS A 103 -10.03 -0.08 -9.89
N ARG A 104 -9.08 -0.99 -10.15
CA ARG A 104 -7.65 -0.70 -10.19
C ARG A 104 -7.05 -1.12 -11.52
N ASN A 105 -5.86 -0.67 -11.80
CA ASN A 105 -5.02 -1.26 -12.84
C ASN A 105 -4.34 -2.52 -12.26
N TRP A 106 -5.01 -3.67 -12.42
CA TRP A 106 -4.59 -4.94 -11.82
C TRP A 106 -3.20 -5.37 -12.28
N GLN A 107 -2.85 -5.14 -13.55
CA GLN A 107 -1.52 -5.48 -14.07
C GLN A 107 -0.44 -4.61 -13.43
N LYS A 108 -0.63 -3.29 -13.41
CA LYS A 108 0.29 -2.36 -12.75
C LYS A 108 0.51 -2.72 -11.28
N CYS A 109 -0.55 -3.09 -10.56
CA CYS A 109 -0.43 -3.51 -9.15
C CYS A 109 0.43 -4.78 -9.01
N ARG A 110 0.24 -5.78 -9.88
CA ARG A 110 1.07 -7.00 -9.85
C ARG A 110 2.53 -6.70 -10.14
N ASP A 111 2.81 -5.87 -11.13
CA ASP A 111 4.18 -5.48 -11.51
C ASP A 111 4.91 -4.73 -10.37
N LEU A 112 4.14 -4.08 -9.49
CA LEU A 112 4.63 -3.40 -8.29
C LEU A 112 4.64 -4.30 -7.02
N ASN A 113 4.45 -5.60 -7.18
CA ASN A 113 4.35 -6.54 -6.06
C ASN A 113 3.25 -6.15 -5.03
N TYR A 114 2.15 -5.56 -5.54
CA TYR A 114 1.01 -5.08 -4.77
C TYR A 114 -0.21 -5.97 -5.01
N HIS A 115 -0.47 -6.86 -4.05
CA HIS A 115 -1.53 -7.86 -4.12
C HIS A 115 -2.83 -7.31 -3.58
N LEU A 116 -3.80 -7.12 -4.47
CA LEU A 116 -5.11 -6.63 -4.11
C LEU A 116 -6.13 -7.76 -4.00
N THR A 117 -7.02 -7.63 -3.03
CA THR A 117 -8.22 -8.46 -2.88
C THR A 117 -9.44 -7.57 -3.01
N VAL A 118 -10.33 -7.87 -3.96
CA VAL A 118 -11.57 -7.11 -4.11
C VAL A 118 -12.55 -7.53 -3.03
N SER A 119 -13.06 -6.58 -2.26
CA SER A 119 -14.11 -6.82 -1.27
C SER A 119 -15.48 -6.78 -1.94
N PHE A 120 -16.22 -7.88 -1.85
CA PHE A 120 -17.63 -7.93 -2.22
C PHE A 120 -18.46 -7.37 -1.06
N ASP A 121 -19.31 -6.38 -1.34
CA ASP A 121 -20.07 -5.66 -0.31
C ASP A 121 -21.59 -5.93 -0.36
N GLY A 122 -22.01 -7.01 -1.04
CA GLY A 122 -23.38 -7.50 -1.03
C GLY A 122 -24.11 -7.34 -2.37
N HIS A 123 -25.34 -7.88 -2.41
CA HIS A 123 -26.10 -8.04 -3.65
C HIS A 123 -26.65 -6.73 -4.22
N ASP A 124 -26.84 -5.71 -3.40
CA ASP A 124 -27.54 -4.48 -3.85
C ASP A 124 -26.60 -3.48 -4.53
N ASN A 125 -25.29 -3.72 -4.56
CA ASN A 125 -24.30 -2.82 -5.14
C ASN A 125 -23.85 -3.28 -6.54
N ILE A 126 -24.63 -2.95 -7.57
CA ILE A 126 -24.33 -3.30 -8.97
C ILE A 126 -22.95 -2.81 -9.42
N LYS A 127 -22.50 -1.65 -8.91
CA LYS A 127 -21.17 -1.10 -9.25
C LYS A 127 -20.06 -1.99 -8.68
N ASN A 128 -20.21 -2.47 -7.45
CA ASN A 128 -19.26 -3.38 -6.84
C ASN A 128 -19.23 -4.74 -7.55
N HIS A 129 -20.39 -5.28 -8.00
CA HIS A 129 -20.45 -6.51 -8.80
C HIS A 129 -19.61 -6.43 -10.08
N LYS A 130 -19.65 -5.29 -10.79
CA LYS A 130 -18.83 -5.08 -12.00
C LYS A 130 -17.33 -5.09 -11.67
N ILE A 131 -16.94 -4.50 -10.55
CA ILE A 131 -15.53 -4.49 -10.10
C ILE A 131 -15.09 -5.88 -9.70
N VAL A 132 -15.91 -6.64 -8.98
CA VAL A 132 -15.65 -8.02 -8.61
C VAL A 132 -15.49 -8.90 -9.84
N ALA A 133 -16.40 -8.81 -10.81
CA ALA A 133 -16.32 -9.56 -12.07
C ALA A 133 -15.05 -9.22 -12.87
N ASP A 134 -14.70 -7.92 -12.95
CA ASP A 134 -13.46 -7.46 -13.58
C ASP A 134 -12.22 -8.00 -12.85
N GLY A 135 -12.21 -7.98 -11.52
CA GLY A 135 -11.14 -8.54 -10.70
C GLY A 135 -10.96 -10.05 -10.95
N ILE A 136 -12.03 -10.83 -10.90
CA ILE A 136 -11.99 -12.28 -11.15
C ILE A 136 -11.43 -12.56 -12.55
N LYS A 137 -11.92 -11.85 -13.57
CA LYS A 137 -11.42 -12.00 -14.95
C LYS A 137 -9.93 -11.74 -15.07
N ASN A 138 -9.38 -10.89 -14.23
CA ASN A 138 -7.96 -10.56 -14.18
C ASN A 138 -7.17 -11.36 -13.14
N GLY A 139 -7.74 -12.43 -12.57
CA GLY A 139 -7.05 -13.30 -11.61
C GLY A 139 -6.83 -12.65 -10.23
N VAL A 140 -7.64 -11.66 -9.87
CA VAL A 140 -7.58 -10.99 -8.56
C VAL A 140 -8.44 -11.74 -7.55
N ASN A 141 -7.94 -11.89 -6.33
CA ASN A 141 -8.68 -12.51 -5.24
C ASN A 141 -9.94 -11.71 -4.86
N VAL A 142 -10.97 -12.41 -4.43
CA VAL A 142 -12.21 -11.80 -3.94
C VAL A 142 -12.49 -12.27 -2.52
N ALA A 143 -12.81 -11.32 -1.65
CA ALA A 143 -13.28 -11.58 -0.30
C ALA A 143 -14.76 -11.22 -0.17
N ALA A 144 -15.57 -12.16 0.30
CA ALA A 144 -16.98 -11.95 0.58
C ALA A 144 -17.28 -12.35 2.03
N ALA A 145 -18.06 -11.53 2.73
CA ALA A 145 -18.59 -11.86 4.03
C ALA A 145 -19.94 -12.58 3.87
N PHE A 146 -20.06 -13.77 4.39
CA PHE A 146 -21.32 -14.52 4.39
C PHE A 146 -21.93 -14.48 5.80
N ASN A 147 -23.20 -14.07 5.89
CA ASN A 147 -23.99 -14.27 7.09
C ASN A 147 -24.58 -15.70 7.01
N ILE A 148 -23.98 -16.62 7.75
CA ILE A 148 -24.59 -17.92 7.98
C ILE A 148 -25.59 -17.72 9.12
N LYS A 149 -26.88 -17.73 8.79
CA LYS A 149 -27.96 -17.79 9.79
C LYS A 149 -28.20 -19.23 10.22
#